data_13ea7f194feb570e52d92ada8478c690
#
_entry.id   13ea7f194feb570e52d92ada8478c690
#
_cell.length_a   1.000
_cell.length_b   1.000
_cell.length_c   1.000
_cell.angle_alpha   90.00
_cell.angle_beta   90.00
_cell.angle_gamma   90.00
#
_symmetry.space_group_name_H-M   'P 1'
#
loop_
_entity.id
_entity.type
_entity.pdbx_description
1 polymer ?
#
loop_
_entity_poly.entity_id
_entity_poly.type
_entity_poly.pdbx_seq_one_letter_code
_entity_poly.pdbx_strand_id
1 'polypeptide(L)'
;MNELQTILSDSVNGLLSERVTKTLVQKAEEGEFPAALWSEVEANGLTLVLVPEEQGGAGGTWADAAIVLKAAGEHVAPLPLADALLANWFLVQAGIEVPEGVTTLLDGDFTLEDGKISGEAP
;
A
#
# COMPACT_ATOMS: atom_id res chain seq x y z
N MET A 1 16.43 -12.82 -8.92
CA MET A 1 15.36 -11.81 -9.16
C MET A 1 15.49 -11.24 -10.57
N ASN A 2 14.38 -10.92 -11.20
CA ASN A 2 14.40 -10.22 -12.49
C ASN A 2 14.66 -8.72 -12.27
N GLU A 3 14.72 -7.95 -13.36
CA GLU A 3 15.04 -6.52 -13.31
C GLU A 3 14.03 -5.71 -12.48
N LEU A 4 12.73 -5.94 -12.70
CA LEU A 4 11.69 -5.26 -11.94
C LEU A 4 11.82 -5.55 -10.44
N GLN A 5 12.03 -6.81 -10.08
CA GLN A 5 12.18 -7.22 -8.68
C GLN A 5 13.40 -6.59 -8.02
N THR A 6 14.50 -6.48 -8.73
CA THR A 6 15.70 -5.81 -8.23
C THR A 6 15.44 -4.33 -7.99
N ILE A 7 14.78 -3.65 -8.93
CA ILE A 7 14.41 -2.25 -8.79
C ILE A 7 13.48 -2.03 -7.60
N LEU A 8 12.46 -2.87 -7.46
CA LEU A 8 11.52 -2.80 -6.34
C LEU A 8 12.24 -3.01 -5.00
N SER A 9 13.09 -4.03 -4.92
CA SER A 9 13.84 -4.33 -3.71
C SER A 9 14.74 -3.18 -3.31
N ASP A 10 15.51 -2.64 -4.24
CA ASP A 10 16.41 -1.52 -3.97
C ASP A 10 15.64 -0.26 -3.57
N SER A 11 14.56 0.03 -4.27
CA SER A 11 13.73 1.22 -4.00
C SER A 11 13.07 1.16 -2.63
N VAL A 12 12.38 0.06 -2.33
CA VAL A 12 11.64 -0.06 -1.07
C VAL A 12 12.58 -0.17 0.13
N ASN A 13 13.64 -0.97 0.04
CA ASN A 13 14.58 -1.11 1.14
C ASN A 13 15.37 0.18 1.38
N GLY A 14 15.77 0.86 0.32
CA GLY A 14 16.44 2.15 0.44
C GLY A 14 15.57 3.20 1.11
N LEU A 15 14.33 3.31 0.67
CA LEU A 15 13.37 4.27 1.24
C LEU A 15 13.09 3.97 2.72
N LEU A 16 12.75 2.72 3.03
CA LEU A 16 12.37 2.37 4.40
C LEU A 16 13.55 2.40 5.36
N SER A 17 14.75 1.99 4.93
CA SER A 17 15.93 2.05 5.80
C SER A 17 16.28 3.49 6.18
N GLU A 18 16.03 4.44 5.28
CA GLU A 18 16.31 5.84 5.50
C GLU A 18 15.22 6.55 6.32
N ARG A 19 13.95 6.21 6.05
CA ARG A 19 12.79 6.96 6.58
C ARG A 19 12.16 6.36 7.82
N VAL A 20 12.23 5.03 8.01
CA VAL A 20 11.66 4.39 9.19
C VAL A 20 12.64 4.51 10.34
N THR A 21 12.50 5.58 11.10
CA THR A 21 13.30 5.85 12.29
C THR A 21 12.57 5.38 13.55
N LYS A 22 13.32 5.27 14.64
CA LYS A 22 12.74 4.93 15.94
C LYS A 22 11.68 5.97 16.37
N THR A 23 11.94 7.25 16.10
CA THR A 23 11.00 8.34 16.40
C THR A 23 9.71 8.21 15.59
N LEU A 24 9.81 7.88 14.30
CA LEU A 24 8.63 7.69 13.45
C LEU A 24 7.77 6.53 13.94
N VAL A 25 8.39 5.41 14.29
CA VAL A 25 7.66 4.24 14.81
C VAL A 25 6.98 4.58 16.13
N GLN A 26 7.68 5.29 17.02
CA GLN A 26 7.12 5.71 18.31
C GLN A 26 5.91 6.62 18.14
N LYS A 27 5.98 7.58 17.23
CA LYS A 27 4.85 8.49 16.94
C LYS A 27 3.66 7.72 16.35
N ALA A 28 3.92 6.74 15.51
CA ALA A 28 2.86 5.90 14.95
C ALA A 28 2.15 5.10 16.04
N GLU A 29 2.89 4.59 17.03
CA GLU A 29 2.31 3.91 18.19
C GLU A 29 1.43 4.83 19.02
N GLU A 30 1.73 6.12 19.01
CA GLU A 30 0.93 7.16 19.69
C GLU A 30 -0.28 7.62 18.87
N GLY A 31 -0.50 7.02 17.70
CA GLY A 31 -1.65 7.30 16.83
C GLY A 31 -1.39 8.32 15.73
N GLU A 32 -0.15 8.75 15.54
CA GLU A 32 0.21 9.68 14.46
C GLU A 32 0.53 8.92 13.18
N PHE A 33 -0.31 9.07 12.15
CA PHE A 33 -0.07 8.43 10.87
C PHE A 33 1.13 9.09 10.16
N PRO A 34 2.11 8.31 9.67
CA PRO A 34 3.29 8.88 9.01
C PRO A 34 2.99 9.32 7.58
N ALA A 35 2.25 10.41 7.43
CA ALA A 35 1.74 10.89 6.15
C ALA A 35 2.85 11.23 5.15
N ALA A 36 3.96 11.80 5.61
CA ALA A 36 5.09 12.15 4.74
C ALA A 36 5.73 10.90 4.13
N LEU A 37 5.90 9.86 4.94
CA LEU A 37 6.43 8.58 4.45
C LEU A 37 5.45 7.93 3.47
N TRP A 38 4.16 7.98 3.77
CA TRP A 38 3.14 7.45 2.86
C TRP A 38 3.19 8.14 1.51
N SER A 39 3.34 9.47 1.48
CA SER A 39 3.47 10.23 0.24
C SER A 39 4.69 9.80 -0.58
N GLU A 40 5.81 9.50 0.07
CA GLU A 40 7.01 9.01 -0.61
C GLU A 40 6.80 7.58 -1.15
N VAL A 41 6.11 6.73 -0.40
CA VAL A 41 5.74 5.38 -0.83
C VAL A 41 4.87 5.44 -2.09
N GLU A 42 3.88 6.33 -2.11
CA GLU A 42 3.02 6.55 -3.27
C GLU A 42 3.81 7.11 -4.46
N ALA A 43 4.67 8.10 -4.22
CA ALA A 43 5.49 8.73 -5.26
C ALA A 43 6.43 7.72 -5.94
N ASN A 44 6.87 6.71 -5.21
CA ASN A 44 7.71 5.64 -5.74
C ASN A 44 6.91 4.49 -6.38
N GLY A 45 5.59 4.62 -6.45
CA GLY A 45 4.73 3.63 -7.08
C GLY A 45 4.57 2.31 -6.31
N LEU A 46 4.95 2.28 -5.04
CA LEU A 46 4.97 1.04 -4.26
C LEU A 46 3.58 0.51 -3.92
N THR A 47 2.55 1.35 -3.98
CA THR A 47 1.16 0.94 -3.79
C THR A 47 0.50 0.47 -5.08
N LEU A 48 1.15 0.67 -6.23
CA LEU A 48 0.60 0.41 -7.56
C LEU A 48 1.30 -0.74 -8.27
N VAL A 49 2.01 -1.60 -7.55
CA VAL A 49 2.75 -2.73 -8.14
C VAL A 49 1.83 -3.64 -8.94
N LEU A 50 0.63 -3.91 -8.43
CA LEU A 50 -0.34 -4.82 -9.04
C LEU A 50 -1.29 -4.13 -10.03
N VAL A 51 -1.13 -2.83 -10.23
CA VAL A 51 -1.95 -2.06 -11.16
C VAL A 51 -1.30 -2.10 -12.55
N PRO A 52 -2.07 -2.30 -13.64
CA PRO A 52 -1.52 -2.34 -15.00
C PRO A 52 -0.80 -1.05 -15.39
N GLU A 53 0.19 -1.17 -16.27
CA GLU A 53 0.97 -0.02 -16.74
C GLU A 53 0.11 1.06 -17.39
N GLU A 54 -0.91 0.66 -18.16
CA GLU A 54 -1.83 1.58 -18.81
C GLU A 54 -2.68 2.40 -17.82
N GLN A 55 -2.72 1.98 -16.57
CA GLN A 55 -3.39 2.70 -15.49
C GLN A 55 -2.43 3.36 -14.51
N GLY A 56 -1.16 3.44 -14.88
CA GLY A 56 -0.13 4.10 -14.08
C GLY A 56 0.61 3.20 -13.09
N GLY A 57 0.39 1.90 -13.15
CA GLY A 57 1.04 0.95 -12.26
C GLY A 57 2.27 0.29 -12.86
N ALA A 58 2.83 -0.65 -12.12
CA ALA A 58 4.02 -1.40 -12.55
C ALA A 58 3.69 -2.64 -13.39
N GLY A 59 2.42 -3.06 -13.41
CA GLY A 59 2.03 -4.28 -14.11
C GLY A 59 2.65 -5.54 -13.52
N GLY A 60 2.99 -5.52 -12.24
CA GLY A 60 3.67 -6.61 -11.55
C GLY A 60 2.75 -7.73 -11.10
N THR A 61 3.38 -8.79 -10.63
CA THR A 61 2.71 -9.97 -10.11
C THR A 61 2.64 -9.94 -8.58
N TRP A 62 1.96 -10.91 -7.99
CA TRP A 62 1.96 -11.08 -6.53
C TRP A 62 3.36 -11.38 -5.99
N ALA A 63 4.22 -12.05 -6.77
CA ALA A 63 5.62 -12.27 -6.39
C ALA A 63 6.37 -10.94 -6.29
N ASP A 64 6.07 -10.00 -7.19
CA ASP A 64 6.66 -8.65 -7.15
C ASP A 64 6.14 -7.87 -5.93
N ALA A 65 4.84 -7.93 -5.66
CA ALA A 65 4.24 -7.30 -4.48
C ALA A 65 4.81 -7.86 -3.18
N ALA A 66 5.13 -9.15 -3.14
CA ALA A 66 5.73 -9.80 -1.97
C ALA A 66 7.07 -9.17 -1.57
N ILE A 67 7.82 -8.65 -2.54
CA ILE A 67 9.09 -7.96 -2.27
C ILE A 67 8.84 -6.70 -1.44
N VAL A 68 7.81 -5.92 -1.79
CA VAL A 68 7.42 -4.72 -1.05
C VAL A 68 6.95 -5.09 0.36
N LEU A 69 6.12 -6.12 0.47
CA LEU A 69 5.59 -6.58 1.75
C LEU A 69 6.69 -7.13 2.67
N LYS A 70 7.63 -7.87 2.11
CA LYS A 70 8.77 -8.38 2.87
C LYS A 70 9.61 -7.24 3.43
N ALA A 71 9.90 -6.24 2.62
CA ALA A 71 10.65 -5.07 3.06
C ALA A 71 9.91 -4.30 4.16
N ALA A 72 8.60 -4.12 4.01
CA ALA A 72 7.78 -3.46 5.02
C ALA A 72 7.87 -4.19 6.37
N GLY A 73 7.85 -5.52 6.35
CA GLY A 73 8.00 -6.34 7.56
C GLY A 73 9.40 -6.26 8.14
N GLU A 74 10.43 -6.34 7.32
CA GLU A 74 11.83 -6.28 7.78
C GLU A 74 12.17 -4.95 8.46
N HIS A 75 11.62 -3.85 7.94
CA HIS A 75 11.85 -2.51 8.49
C HIS A 75 10.82 -2.12 9.55
N VAL A 76 9.86 -3.00 9.84
CA VAL A 76 8.75 -2.71 10.77
C VAL A 76 8.06 -1.38 10.41
N ALA A 77 7.80 -1.18 9.13
CA ALA A 77 7.22 0.05 8.62
C ALA A 77 5.77 0.19 9.10
N PRO A 78 5.43 1.30 9.80
CA PRO A 78 4.07 1.49 10.34
C PRO A 78 3.13 2.02 9.26
N LEU A 79 2.97 1.26 8.18
CA LEU A 79 2.20 1.64 6.99
C LEU A 79 1.27 0.49 6.58
N PRO A 80 0.05 0.79 6.15
CA PRO A 80 -0.89 -0.22 5.67
C PRO A 80 -0.61 -0.61 4.20
N LEU A 81 0.62 -1.03 3.90
CA LEU A 81 1.03 -1.37 2.53
C LEU A 81 0.31 -2.60 1.99
N ALA A 82 0.15 -3.64 2.81
CA ALA A 82 -0.57 -4.84 2.40
C ALA A 82 -2.02 -4.52 2.05
N ASP A 83 -2.68 -3.72 2.89
CA ASP A 83 -4.05 -3.30 2.66
C ASP A 83 -4.18 -2.50 1.37
N ALA A 84 -3.28 -1.55 1.14
CA ALA A 84 -3.31 -0.72 -0.06
C ALA A 84 -3.07 -1.54 -1.33
N LEU A 85 -2.09 -2.43 -1.33
CA LEU A 85 -1.81 -3.29 -2.48
C LEU A 85 -3.01 -4.16 -2.84
N LEU A 86 -3.62 -4.76 -1.83
CA LEU A 86 -4.79 -5.62 -2.03
C LEU A 86 -6.02 -4.82 -2.47
N ALA A 87 -6.29 -3.70 -1.82
CA ALA A 87 -7.42 -2.83 -2.17
C ALA A 87 -7.31 -2.31 -3.60
N ASN A 88 -6.14 -1.85 -3.99
CA ASN A 88 -5.89 -1.36 -5.34
C ASN A 88 -6.05 -2.48 -6.38
N TRP A 89 -5.61 -3.69 -6.06
CA TRP A 89 -5.83 -4.85 -6.93
C TRP A 89 -7.33 -5.12 -7.13
N PHE A 90 -8.13 -5.10 -6.07
CA PHE A 90 -9.57 -5.28 -6.16
C PHE A 90 -10.24 -4.20 -7.01
N LEU A 91 -9.83 -2.94 -6.84
CA LEU A 91 -10.38 -1.84 -7.64
C LEU A 91 -10.13 -2.06 -9.13
N VAL A 92 -8.92 -2.48 -9.49
CA VAL A 92 -8.57 -2.80 -10.87
C VAL A 92 -9.45 -3.94 -11.40
N GLN A 93 -9.63 -5.00 -10.63
CA GLN A 93 -10.49 -6.11 -11.03
C GLN A 93 -11.95 -5.68 -11.24
N ALA A 94 -12.40 -4.69 -10.49
CA ALA A 94 -13.76 -4.16 -10.60
C ALA A 94 -13.89 -3.11 -11.71
N GLY A 95 -12.81 -2.78 -12.41
CA GLY A 95 -12.81 -1.75 -13.44
C GLY A 95 -12.91 -0.33 -12.89
N ILE A 96 -12.53 -0.13 -11.64
CA ILE A 96 -12.59 1.16 -10.96
C ILE A 96 -11.18 1.78 -10.94
N GLU A 97 -11.09 3.07 -11.25
CA GLU A 97 -9.84 3.80 -11.19
C GLU A 97 -9.33 3.87 -9.75
N VAL A 98 -8.01 3.62 -9.57
CA VAL A 98 -7.39 3.66 -8.25
C VAL A 98 -7.28 5.12 -7.79
N PRO A 99 -7.88 5.49 -6.64
CA PRO A 99 -7.79 6.85 -6.13
C PRO A 99 -6.43 7.12 -5.48
N GLU A 100 -6.08 8.39 -5.35
CA GLU A 100 -4.94 8.80 -4.54
C GLU A 100 -5.29 8.66 -3.05
N GLY A 101 -4.28 8.45 -2.23
CA GLY A 101 -4.43 8.34 -0.78
C GLY A 101 -4.41 6.90 -0.30
N VAL A 102 -4.68 6.73 0.98
CA VAL A 102 -4.68 5.42 1.61
C VAL A 102 -5.96 4.67 1.26
N THR A 103 -5.80 3.48 0.70
CA THR A 103 -6.92 2.58 0.44
C THR A 103 -6.83 1.38 1.37
N THR A 104 -7.97 0.85 1.76
CA THR A 104 -8.05 -0.32 2.62
C THR A 104 -9.27 -1.16 2.26
N LEU A 105 -9.32 -2.36 2.80
CA LEU A 105 -10.45 -3.26 2.66
C LEU A 105 -11.17 -3.38 3.99
N LEU A 106 -12.48 -3.31 3.94
CA LEU A 106 -13.31 -3.57 5.10
C LEU A 106 -14.08 -4.87 4.87
N ASP A 107 -13.92 -5.79 5.81
CA ASP A 107 -14.65 -7.05 5.81
C ASP A 107 -15.67 -7.00 6.94
N GLY A 108 -16.94 -7.05 6.59
CA GLY A 108 -18.01 -6.95 7.58
C GLY A 108 -19.38 -6.95 6.91
N ASP A 109 -20.40 -6.85 7.73
CA ASP A 109 -21.79 -6.80 7.25
C ASP A 109 -22.19 -5.34 7.02
N PHE A 110 -22.30 -4.98 5.74
CA PHE A 110 -22.64 -3.61 5.34
C PHE A 110 -23.98 -3.59 4.59
N THR A 111 -24.76 -2.53 4.83
CA THR A 111 -26.00 -2.27 4.11
C THR A 111 -25.82 -1.05 3.21
N LEU A 112 -26.24 -1.14 1.96
CA LEU A 112 -26.24 -0.03 1.02
C LEU A 112 -27.69 0.34 0.70
N GLU A 113 -28.11 1.53 1.16
CA GLU A 113 -29.46 2.06 0.91
C GLU A 113 -29.38 3.54 0.59
N ASP A 114 -30.08 3.97 -0.45
CA ASP A 114 -30.16 5.37 -0.88
C ASP A 114 -28.80 6.05 -1.01
N GLY A 115 -27.80 5.34 -1.54
CA GLY A 115 -26.47 5.82 -1.73
C GLY A 115 -25.63 5.94 -0.44
N LYS A 116 -26.13 5.39 0.66
CA LYS A 116 -25.45 5.40 1.97
C LYS A 116 -25.05 4.01 2.38
N ILE A 117 -23.83 3.90 2.94
CA ILE A 117 -23.32 2.64 3.49
C ILE A 117 -23.39 2.72 5.01
N SER A 118 -23.94 1.67 5.62
CA SER A 118 -24.03 1.51 7.08
C SER A 118 -23.48 0.15 7.47
N GLY A 119 -22.76 0.08 8.58
CA GLY A 119 -22.23 -1.18 9.08
C GLY A 119 -21.03 -0.98 9.96
N GLU A 120 -20.47 -2.09 10.43
CA GLU A 120 -19.28 -2.11 11.27
C GLU A 120 -18.27 -3.11 10.72
N ALA A 121 -16.98 -2.77 10.84
CA ALA A 121 -15.88 -3.66 10.51
C ALA A 121 -14.92 -3.71 11.71
N PRO A 122 -14.22 -4.85 11.90
CA PRO A 122 -13.22 -4.95 12.97
C PRO A 122 -12.03 -4.03 12.74
#